data_38f16a962b28b93009c10bf70ad9ffd7
#
_entry.id   38f16a962b28b93009c10bf70ad9ffd7
#
_cell.length_a   1.000
_cell.length_b   1.000
_cell.length_c   1.000
_cell.angle_alpha   90.00
_cell.angle_beta   90.00
_cell.angle_gamma   90.00
#
_symmetry.space_group_name_H-M   'P 1'
#
loop_
_entity.id
_entity.type
_entity.pdbx_description
1 polymer ?
#
loop_
_entity_poly.entity_id
_entity_poly.type
_entity_poly.pdbx_seq_one_letter_code
_entity_poly.pdbx_strand_id
1 'polypeptide(L)'
;MTASIGFASQMALSATSTFSSSSLWLEFVSESITAQRAFADSPGIRGTRSYSQERVRTTPYKVGGTVNLLCDIYSMDTLLAYVLGTGPTSSVYSLTETLPSFYLMIDRVAKVFTYGPCYISKATFTGSPSDPMLKCALSVEAETETVGAGGSFPTGMTVDTKRPFIYADATFTLDGSSTYSAFSWELTVDNNLLADRFVNELTRSQIPATDRHVTVKMQTAFTSVETALYNIAAESFGSATAVFSNAEETINSTQSVLTFSTPYLMWPGKSPNVTKKGDEIHLEIDAKAMKTGSSLELSVTNAHG
;
A
#
# COMPACT_ATOMS: atom_id res chain seq x y z
N MET A 1 25.23 -5.85 27.11
CA MET A 1 24.11 -5.26 26.31
C MET A 1 23.51 -6.39 25.49
N THR A 2 22.20 -6.62 25.59
CA THR A 2 21.50 -7.58 24.75
C THR A 2 21.13 -6.90 23.44
N ALA A 3 21.41 -7.54 22.31
CA ALA A 3 21.03 -7.02 21.00
C ALA A 3 19.50 -7.02 20.83
N SER A 4 18.95 -5.95 20.25
CA SER A 4 17.56 -5.92 19.83
C SER A 4 17.41 -6.73 18.54
N ILE A 5 16.47 -7.67 18.51
CA ILE A 5 16.26 -8.56 17.36
C ILE A 5 14.88 -8.34 16.78
N GLY A 6 14.80 -8.27 15.45
CA GLY A 6 13.61 -7.85 14.71
C GLY A 6 12.33 -8.66 14.98
N PHE A 7 12.45 -9.96 15.32
CA PHE A 7 11.26 -10.77 15.61
C PHE A 7 10.46 -10.30 16.85
N ALA A 8 11.08 -9.53 17.73
CA ALA A 8 10.43 -8.97 18.92
C ALA A 8 9.79 -7.59 18.65
N SER A 9 9.92 -7.07 17.45
CA SER A 9 9.30 -5.79 17.07
C SER A 9 7.80 -5.98 16.85
N GLN A 10 7.01 -4.96 17.20
CA GLN A 10 5.55 -4.97 17.09
C GLN A 10 5.07 -3.67 16.44
N MET A 11 3.93 -3.73 15.75
CA MET A 11 3.31 -2.57 15.12
C MET A 11 1.83 -2.50 15.49
N ALA A 12 1.35 -1.29 15.79
CA ALA A 12 -0.05 -1.01 16.03
C ALA A 12 -0.51 0.20 15.20
N LEU A 13 -1.75 0.13 14.74
CA LEU A 13 -2.44 1.21 14.03
C LEU A 13 -3.65 1.66 14.84
N SER A 14 -3.86 2.97 14.93
CA SER A 14 -5.01 3.60 15.58
C SER A 14 -5.53 4.76 14.75
N ALA A 15 -6.84 5.00 14.78
CA ALA A 15 -7.46 6.18 14.18
C ALA A 15 -7.13 7.49 14.94
N THR A 16 -6.67 7.38 16.17
CA THR A 16 -6.33 8.51 17.05
C THR A 16 -4.90 8.38 17.58
N SER A 17 -4.37 9.45 18.17
CA SER A 17 -3.05 9.44 18.80
C SER A 17 -2.96 8.56 20.06
N THR A 18 -4.08 8.02 20.53
CA THR A 18 -4.15 7.13 21.69
C THR A 18 -4.16 5.67 21.21
N PHE A 19 -3.26 4.87 21.76
CA PHE A 19 -3.18 3.44 21.51
C PHE A 19 -3.67 2.66 22.73
N SER A 20 -4.44 1.61 22.48
CA SER A 20 -5.04 0.76 23.52
C SER A 20 -5.14 -0.68 23.03
N SER A 21 -5.70 -1.56 23.85
CA SER A 21 -5.99 -2.95 23.44
C SER A 21 -6.99 -3.08 22.28
N SER A 22 -7.73 -2.01 21.95
CA SER A 22 -8.63 -1.94 20.78
C SER A 22 -7.97 -1.41 19.51
N SER A 23 -6.70 -1.00 19.57
CA SER A 23 -5.93 -0.65 18.36
C SER A 23 -5.67 -1.89 17.53
N LEU A 24 -5.57 -1.73 16.20
CA LEU A 24 -5.25 -2.84 15.32
C LEU A 24 -3.77 -3.22 15.49
N TRP A 25 -3.52 -4.46 15.88
CA TRP A 25 -2.19 -5.04 15.81
C TRP A 25 -1.91 -5.48 14.37
N LEU A 26 -0.81 -4.98 13.78
CA LEU A 26 -0.43 -5.30 12.41
C LEU A 26 0.74 -6.27 12.39
N GLU A 27 0.56 -7.41 11.75
CA GLU A 27 1.67 -8.25 11.33
C GLU A 27 2.34 -7.64 10.10
N PHE A 28 3.64 -7.43 10.16
CA PHE A 28 4.41 -6.84 9.07
C PHE A 28 5.64 -7.67 8.70
N VAL A 29 5.97 -7.70 7.43
CA VAL A 29 7.15 -8.38 6.91
C VAL A 29 8.39 -7.53 7.11
N SER A 30 8.27 -6.24 6.82
CA SER A 30 9.33 -5.25 7.00
C SER A 30 8.76 -3.83 7.05
N GLU A 31 9.53 -2.92 7.64
CA GLU A 31 9.22 -1.49 7.66
C GLU A 31 10.50 -0.65 7.51
N SER A 32 10.34 0.58 7.03
CA SER A 32 11.45 1.53 6.83
C SER A 32 11.09 2.96 7.24
N ILE A 33 10.06 3.14 8.10
CA ILE A 33 9.61 4.47 8.50
C ILE A 33 10.66 5.16 9.36
N THR A 34 11.12 6.32 8.93
CA THR A 34 12.16 7.10 9.61
C THR A 34 11.89 8.60 9.53
N ALA A 35 12.42 9.33 10.51
CA ALA A 35 12.51 10.80 10.46
C ALA A 35 13.86 11.19 9.85
N GLN A 36 13.85 11.79 8.67
CA GLN A 36 15.05 12.20 7.94
C GLN A 36 15.49 13.61 8.38
N ARG A 37 16.15 13.70 9.53
CA ARG A 37 16.61 14.96 10.09
C ARG A 37 17.92 15.41 9.45
N ALA A 38 18.02 16.71 9.15
CA ALA A 38 19.21 17.33 8.60
C ALA A 38 19.54 18.65 9.31
N PHE A 39 20.78 19.10 9.11
CA PHE A 39 21.28 20.36 9.65
C PHE A 39 21.82 21.21 8.51
N ALA A 40 21.59 22.51 8.61
CA ALA A 40 22.24 23.51 7.78
C ALA A 40 23.31 24.21 8.60
N ASP A 41 24.52 24.35 8.04
CA ASP A 41 25.58 25.16 8.56
C ASP A 41 25.68 26.49 7.80
N SER A 42 26.43 27.43 8.33
CA SER A 42 26.61 28.71 7.69
C SER A 42 27.87 28.69 6.80
N PRO A 43 27.73 28.86 5.47
CA PRO A 43 28.86 28.91 4.55
C PRO A 43 29.66 30.24 4.59
N GLY A 44 29.37 31.11 5.55
CA GLY A 44 29.97 32.44 5.61
C GLY A 44 31.52 32.44 5.82
N ILE A 45 32.23 33.28 5.08
CA ILE A 45 33.66 33.44 5.17
C ILE A 45 33.99 34.19 6.47
N ARG A 46 34.85 33.61 7.34
CA ARG A 46 35.16 34.15 8.67
C ARG A 46 36.65 34.20 8.99
N GLY A 47 37.52 34.07 8.02
CA GLY A 47 38.96 34.04 8.22
C GLY A 47 39.48 32.76 8.90
N THR A 48 38.67 31.74 9.03
CA THR A 48 39.00 30.41 9.54
C THR A 48 38.42 29.30 8.67
N ARG A 49 39.07 28.13 8.65
CA ARG A 49 38.58 26.93 7.97
C ARG A 49 37.57 26.13 8.81
N SER A 50 37.39 26.51 10.09
CA SER A 50 36.58 25.76 11.03
C SER A 50 35.12 26.23 11.01
N TYR A 51 34.18 25.27 11.03
CA TYR A 51 32.78 25.55 11.25
C TYR A 51 32.51 25.79 12.73
N SER A 52 31.57 26.69 13.03
CA SER A 52 31.18 27.00 14.39
C SER A 52 29.87 26.28 14.73
N GLN A 53 29.87 25.52 15.83
CA GLN A 53 28.68 24.81 16.33
C GLN A 53 27.49 25.75 16.55
N GLU A 54 27.73 26.98 17.00
CA GLU A 54 26.71 27.98 17.29
C GLU A 54 25.93 28.45 16.06
N ARG A 55 26.40 28.11 14.85
CA ARG A 55 25.81 28.52 13.59
C ARG A 55 25.12 27.38 12.85
N VAL A 56 25.12 26.19 13.39
CA VAL A 56 24.38 25.04 12.87
C VAL A 56 22.91 25.15 13.28
N ARG A 57 22.00 24.99 12.34
CA ARG A 57 20.55 25.03 12.58
C ARG A 57 19.91 23.77 12.05
N THR A 58 18.93 23.27 12.80
CA THR A 58 18.05 22.19 12.31
C THR A 58 17.21 22.69 11.13
N THR A 59 17.11 21.89 10.09
CA THR A 59 16.26 22.17 8.93
C THR A 59 14.93 21.41 9.05
N PRO A 60 13.90 21.79 8.28
CA PRO A 60 12.71 20.99 8.13
C PRO A 60 13.04 19.55 7.74
N TYR A 61 12.29 18.59 8.27
CA TYR A 61 12.54 17.17 8.04
C TYR A 61 11.27 16.41 7.70
N LYS A 62 11.44 15.37 6.90
CA LYS A 62 10.36 14.45 6.51
C LYS A 62 10.33 13.24 7.42
N VAL A 63 9.12 12.74 7.63
CA VAL A 63 8.88 11.46 8.30
C VAL A 63 8.08 10.59 7.35
N GLY A 64 8.58 9.40 7.04
CA GLY A 64 7.88 8.48 6.15
C GLY A 64 8.73 7.26 5.82
N GLY A 65 8.15 6.35 5.07
CA GLY A 65 8.79 5.10 4.65
C GLY A 65 7.77 4.10 4.16
N THR A 66 8.18 2.86 4.01
CA THR A 66 7.34 1.78 3.49
C THR A 66 7.09 0.74 4.57
N VAL A 67 5.87 0.23 4.63
CA VAL A 67 5.47 -0.94 5.43
C VAL A 67 5.03 -2.04 4.47
N ASN A 68 5.65 -3.21 4.56
CA ASN A 68 5.30 -4.37 3.77
C ASN A 68 4.52 -5.37 4.63
N LEU A 69 3.36 -5.77 4.13
CA LEU A 69 2.39 -6.62 4.81
C LEU A 69 1.99 -7.79 3.91
N LEU A 70 1.47 -8.84 4.51
CA LEU A 70 0.66 -9.83 3.81
C LEU A 70 -0.81 -9.40 3.87
N CYS A 71 -1.56 -9.66 2.80
CA CYS A 71 -2.98 -9.32 2.78
C CYS A 71 -3.77 -10.45 3.44
N ASP A 72 -4.39 -10.16 4.56
CA ASP A 72 -5.40 -10.98 5.24
C ASP A 72 -6.72 -10.20 5.35
N ILE A 73 -7.79 -10.90 5.69
CA ILE A 73 -9.14 -10.34 5.68
C ILE A 73 -9.33 -9.20 6.70
N TYR A 74 -8.74 -9.31 7.90
CA TYR A 74 -8.92 -8.32 8.97
C TYR A 74 -8.02 -7.10 8.83
N SER A 75 -6.76 -7.30 8.47
CA SER A 75 -5.86 -6.18 8.21
C SER A 75 -6.40 -5.31 7.07
N MET A 76 -6.94 -5.96 6.03
CA MET A 76 -7.53 -5.25 4.89
C MET A 76 -8.78 -4.46 5.26
N ASP A 77 -9.61 -4.91 6.20
CA ASP A 77 -10.78 -4.14 6.66
C ASP A 77 -10.45 -2.74 7.16
N THR A 78 -9.32 -2.61 7.84
CA THR A 78 -8.89 -1.31 8.34
C THR A 78 -8.06 -0.55 7.32
N LEU A 79 -7.11 -1.22 6.67
CA LEU A 79 -6.14 -0.56 5.79
C LEU A 79 -6.79 0.00 4.52
N LEU A 80 -7.77 -0.70 3.93
CA LEU A 80 -8.46 -0.24 2.73
C LEU A 80 -9.16 1.11 2.94
N ALA A 81 -9.69 1.37 4.13
CA ALA A 81 -10.29 2.65 4.45
C ALA A 81 -9.27 3.81 4.36
N TYR A 82 -8.02 3.58 4.78
CA TYR A 82 -6.95 4.58 4.71
C TYR A 82 -6.31 4.69 3.32
N VAL A 83 -6.34 3.60 2.53
CA VAL A 83 -5.86 3.62 1.14
C VAL A 83 -6.83 4.32 0.20
N LEU A 84 -8.14 4.03 0.33
CA LEU A 84 -9.17 4.45 -0.61
C LEU A 84 -9.92 5.71 -0.15
N GLY A 85 -9.94 5.96 1.17
CA GLY A 85 -10.47 7.19 1.75
C GLY A 85 -11.78 7.03 2.50
N THR A 86 -12.50 5.92 2.39
CA THR A 86 -13.73 5.69 3.14
C THR A 86 -13.81 4.27 3.68
N GLY A 87 -14.50 4.12 4.81
CA GLY A 87 -14.88 2.82 5.36
C GLY A 87 -15.90 2.09 4.48
N PRO A 88 -16.15 0.81 4.75
CA PRO A 88 -16.99 -0.01 3.89
C PRO A 88 -18.48 0.35 3.99
N THR A 89 -19.15 0.26 2.85
CA THR A 89 -20.60 0.17 2.78
C THR A 89 -20.92 -1.22 2.23
N SER A 90 -21.51 -2.09 3.04
CA SER A 90 -21.76 -3.49 2.67
C SER A 90 -20.49 -4.20 2.16
N SER A 91 -19.40 -4.13 2.93
CA SER A 91 -18.06 -4.70 2.59
C SER A 91 -17.37 -4.08 1.37
N VAL A 92 -17.90 -3.04 0.75
CA VAL A 92 -17.33 -2.35 -0.41
C VAL A 92 -16.64 -1.05 0.03
N TYR A 93 -15.37 -0.93 -0.28
CA TYR A 93 -14.54 0.26 -0.10
C TYR A 93 -14.45 1.01 -1.42
N SER A 94 -14.64 2.31 -1.37
CA SER A 94 -14.62 3.18 -2.54
C SER A 94 -13.62 4.31 -2.36
N LEU A 95 -13.10 4.79 -3.48
CA LEU A 95 -12.23 5.97 -3.50
C LEU A 95 -13.01 7.23 -3.07
N THR A 96 -12.32 8.13 -2.37
CA THR A 96 -12.86 9.46 -2.02
C THR A 96 -11.84 10.55 -2.32
N GLU A 97 -12.28 11.79 -2.31
CA GLU A 97 -11.41 12.96 -2.52
C GLU A 97 -10.58 13.30 -1.27
N THR A 98 -10.97 12.80 -0.10
CA THR A 98 -10.30 13.07 1.17
C THR A 98 -9.81 11.78 1.79
N LEU A 99 -8.53 11.72 2.14
CA LEU A 99 -7.96 10.57 2.84
C LEU A 99 -8.04 10.77 4.35
N PRO A 100 -8.52 9.77 5.11
CA PRO A 100 -8.46 9.81 6.56
C PRO A 100 -7.01 9.65 7.04
N SER A 101 -6.69 10.31 8.14
CA SER A 101 -5.42 10.12 8.84
C SER A 101 -5.50 8.98 9.83
N PHE A 102 -4.35 8.41 10.13
CA PHE A 102 -4.17 7.40 11.18
C PHE A 102 -2.86 7.64 11.94
N TYR A 103 -2.64 6.86 12.98
CA TYR A 103 -1.41 6.88 13.77
C TYR A 103 -0.79 5.49 13.76
N LEU A 104 0.53 5.44 13.65
CA LEU A 104 1.32 4.20 13.77
C LEU A 104 2.17 4.24 15.02
N MET A 105 2.21 3.12 15.73
CA MET A 105 3.15 2.88 16.81
C MET A 105 3.99 1.66 16.46
N ILE A 106 5.30 1.81 16.51
CA ILE A 106 6.26 0.75 16.21
C ILE A 106 7.17 0.56 17.41
N ASP A 107 7.10 -0.61 18.03
CA ASP A 107 8.07 -1.04 19.03
C ASP A 107 9.26 -1.70 18.34
N ARG A 108 10.40 -1.03 18.38
CA ARG A 108 11.69 -1.56 17.91
C ARG A 108 12.51 -2.14 19.05
N VAL A 109 11.84 -2.72 20.05
CA VAL A 109 12.39 -3.36 21.23
C VAL A 109 13.07 -2.39 22.22
N ALA A 110 14.06 -1.65 21.76
CA ALA A 110 14.79 -0.68 22.60
C ALA A 110 14.00 0.62 22.84
N LYS A 111 13.15 0.99 21.88
CA LYS A 111 12.36 2.22 21.90
C LYS A 111 11.06 2.01 21.13
N VAL A 112 10.02 2.69 21.60
CA VAL A 112 8.74 2.79 20.89
C VAL A 112 8.70 4.11 20.15
N PHE A 113 8.32 4.04 18.87
CA PHE A 113 8.17 5.19 17.99
C PHE A 113 6.70 5.35 17.64
N THR A 114 6.18 6.56 17.77
CA THR A 114 4.82 6.91 17.37
C THR A 114 4.89 7.92 16.26
N TYR A 115 4.18 7.64 15.17
CA TYR A 115 4.12 8.45 13.97
C TYR A 115 2.70 8.95 13.77
N GLY A 116 2.54 10.21 13.40
CA GLY A 116 1.23 10.71 13.05
C GLY A 116 1.03 12.22 13.20
N PRO A 117 -0.08 12.71 12.58
CA PRO A 117 -0.97 11.99 11.66
C PRO A 117 -0.23 11.39 10.48
N CYS A 118 -0.62 10.16 10.09
CA CYS A 118 -0.09 9.44 8.94
C CYS A 118 -1.11 9.39 7.81
N TYR A 119 -0.62 9.33 6.58
CA TYR A 119 -1.42 9.13 5.37
C TYR A 119 -0.72 8.12 4.46
N ILE A 120 -1.50 7.35 3.70
CA ILE A 120 -0.96 6.42 2.71
C ILE A 120 -0.80 7.14 1.39
N SER A 121 0.45 7.40 0.98
CA SER A 121 0.75 8.03 -0.30
C SER A 121 0.58 7.05 -1.45
N LYS A 122 0.97 5.79 -1.24
CA LYS A 122 0.89 4.75 -2.26
C LYS A 122 0.63 3.39 -1.62
N ALA A 123 -0.26 2.61 -2.20
CA ALA A 123 -0.47 1.22 -1.87
C ALA A 123 -0.25 0.36 -3.12
N THR A 124 0.59 -0.67 -3.02
CA THR A 124 0.86 -1.60 -4.11
C THR A 124 0.55 -3.01 -3.65
N PHE A 125 -0.38 -3.66 -4.34
CA PHE A 125 -0.76 -5.06 -4.12
C PHE A 125 -0.10 -5.91 -5.18
N THR A 126 0.60 -6.98 -4.79
CA THR A 126 1.35 -7.82 -5.71
C THR A 126 1.14 -9.29 -5.41
N GLY A 127 1.06 -10.08 -6.47
CA GLY A 127 1.01 -11.54 -6.38
C GLY A 127 1.64 -12.19 -7.62
N SER A 128 2.28 -13.33 -7.38
CA SER A 128 2.86 -14.17 -8.45
C SER A 128 3.03 -15.61 -7.98
N PRO A 129 3.15 -16.60 -8.90
CA PRO A 129 3.41 -17.97 -8.51
C PRO A 129 4.75 -18.18 -7.80
N SER A 130 5.74 -17.34 -8.08
CA SER A 130 7.06 -17.38 -7.42
C SER A 130 7.04 -16.80 -6.01
N ASP A 131 6.05 -15.96 -5.71
CA ASP A 131 5.82 -15.37 -4.40
C ASP A 131 4.33 -15.53 -4.09
N PRO A 132 3.94 -16.68 -3.51
CA PRO A 132 2.54 -17.12 -3.51
C PRO A 132 1.62 -16.29 -2.62
N MET A 133 2.14 -15.60 -1.60
CA MET A 133 1.32 -14.77 -0.72
C MET A 133 0.99 -13.43 -1.40
N LEU A 134 -0.26 -13.01 -1.32
CA LEU A 134 -0.65 -11.66 -1.73
C LEU A 134 -0.04 -10.64 -0.78
N LYS A 135 0.80 -9.75 -1.32
CA LYS A 135 1.51 -8.72 -0.56
C LYS A 135 0.90 -7.35 -0.77
N CYS A 136 0.99 -6.53 0.27
CA CYS A 136 0.66 -5.12 0.23
C CYS A 136 1.87 -4.31 0.70
N ALA A 137 2.37 -3.41 -0.14
CA ALA A 137 3.39 -2.43 0.21
C ALA A 137 2.74 -1.06 0.35
N LEU A 138 2.80 -0.49 1.55
CA LEU A 138 2.22 0.81 1.88
C LEU A 138 3.34 1.84 2.02
N SER A 139 3.35 2.86 1.18
CA SER A 139 4.18 4.06 1.41
C SER A 139 3.43 5.01 2.32
N VAL A 140 3.99 5.24 3.49
CA VAL A 140 3.39 6.05 4.55
C VAL A 140 4.14 7.36 4.69
N GLU A 141 3.40 8.46 4.74
CA GLU A 141 3.89 9.79 5.05
C GLU A 141 3.28 10.26 6.38
N ALA A 142 4.12 10.73 7.30
CA ALA A 142 3.67 11.19 8.61
C ALA A 142 4.07 12.65 8.84
N GLU A 143 3.27 13.38 9.61
CA GLU A 143 3.59 14.76 9.97
C GLU A 143 4.72 14.80 11.00
N THR A 144 4.65 13.95 12.02
CA THR A 144 5.59 13.96 13.14
C THR A 144 6.05 12.57 13.56
N GLU A 145 7.17 12.50 14.25
CA GLU A 145 7.68 11.34 14.99
C GLU A 145 7.84 11.70 16.46
N THR A 146 7.33 10.85 17.34
CA THR A 146 7.57 10.92 18.78
C THR A 146 8.24 9.63 19.25
N VAL A 147 9.31 9.79 20.06
CA VAL A 147 10.04 8.65 20.61
C VAL A 147 9.69 8.46 22.08
N GLY A 148 9.10 7.34 22.40
CA GLY A 148 8.74 6.94 23.75
C GLY A 148 9.78 6.07 24.44
N ALA A 149 9.55 5.77 25.72
CA ALA A 149 10.30 4.77 26.47
C ALA A 149 9.96 3.36 25.96
N GLY A 150 10.92 2.44 26.00
CA GLY A 150 10.64 1.03 25.75
C GLY A 150 9.61 0.50 26.76
N GLY A 151 8.75 -0.42 26.32
CA GLY A 151 7.68 -1.00 27.15
C GLY A 151 6.38 -0.19 27.21
N SER A 152 6.26 0.89 26.44
CA SER A 152 5.00 1.65 26.33
C SER A 152 4.05 1.14 25.24
N PHE A 153 4.39 0.03 24.57
CA PHE A 153 3.49 -0.60 23.59
C PHE A 153 2.25 -1.17 24.30
N PRO A 154 1.05 -1.02 23.75
CA PRO A 154 -0.16 -1.47 24.41
C PRO A 154 -0.16 -2.97 24.66
N THR A 155 -0.65 -3.38 25.83
CA THR A 155 -0.81 -4.79 26.19
C THR A 155 -2.22 -5.26 25.93
N GLY A 156 -2.38 -6.57 25.66
CA GLY A 156 -3.71 -7.19 25.47
C GLY A 156 -4.35 -6.93 24.12
N MET A 157 -3.59 -6.44 23.12
CA MET A 157 -4.05 -6.46 21.74
C MET A 157 -4.11 -7.89 21.22
N THR A 158 -5.13 -8.18 20.43
CA THR A 158 -5.28 -9.49 19.80
C THR A 158 -4.47 -9.53 18.51
N VAL A 159 -3.59 -10.52 18.42
CA VAL A 159 -2.90 -10.86 17.18
C VAL A 159 -3.90 -11.51 16.26
N ASP A 160 -3.97 -11.04 15.01
CA ASP A 160 -4.75 -11.72 14.00
C ASP A 160 -4.12 -13.08 13.68
N THR A 161 -4.96 -14.10 13.55
CA THR A 161 -4.56 -15.47 13.21
C THR A 161 -5.13 -15.90 11.86
N LYS A 162 -5.69 -14.96 11.09
CA LYS A 162 -6.30 -15.25 9.81
C LYS A 162 -5.26 -15.52 8.74
N ARG A 163 -5.60 -16.44 7.85
CA ARG A 163 -4.70 -16.85 6.78
C ARG A 163 -4.63 -15.77 5.71
N PRO A 164 -3.42 -15.36 5.28
CA PRO A 164 -3.28 -14.47 4.15
C PRO A 164 -3.85 -15.05 2.86
N PHE A 165 -4.28 -14.18 1.95
CA PHE A 165 -4.65 -14.58 0.59
C PHE A 165 -3.43 -15.07 -0.18
N ILE A 166 -3.62 -16.06 -1.05
CA ILE A 166 -2.57 -16.57 -1.92
C ILE A 166 -2.90 -16.35 -3.39
N TYR A 167 -1.86 -16.25 -4.20
CA TYR A 167 -1.98 -16.00 -5.63
C TYR A 167 -2.68 -17.15 -6.39
N ALA A 168 -2.52 -18.40 -5.92
CA ALA A 168 -3.14 -19.57 -6.54
C ALA A 168 -4.68 -19.53 -6.50
N ASP A 169 -5.25 -18.80 -5.53
CA ASP A 169 -6.70 -18.65 -5.39
C ASP A 169 -7.27 -17.45 -6.19
N ALA A 170 -6.40 -16.79 -6.97
CA ALA A 170 -6.76 -15.62 -7.74
C ALA A 170 -7.50 -15.98 -9.02
N THR A 171 -8.58 -15.26 -9.31
CA THR A 171 -9.27 -15.27 -10.58
C THR A 171 -9.24 -13.88 -11.19
N PHE A 172 -8.71 -13.78 -12.42
CA PHE A 172 -8.60 -12.51 -13.15
C PHE A 172 -9.59 -12.50 -14.29
N THR A 173 -10.47 -11.50 -14.31
CA THR A 173 -11.47 -11.31 -15.36
C THR A 173 -11.23 -9.98 -16.04
N LEU A 174 -11.19 -9.95 -17.35
CA LEU A 174 -11.08 -8.75 -18.16
C LEU A 174 -12.28 -8.68 -19.09
N ASP A 175 -12.76 -7.47 -19.36
CA ASP A 175 -13.93 -7.18 -20.19
C ASP A 175 -15.22 -7.94 -19.73
N GLY A 176 -15.34 -8.11 -18.43
CA GLY A 176 -16.56 -8.57 -17.75
C GLY A 176 -16.90 -10.06 -17.88
N SER A 177 -16.23 -10.84 -18.73
CA SER A 177 -16.64 -12.24 -18.99
C SER A 177 -15.52 -13.24 -19.20
N SER A 178 -14.32 -12.82 -19.51
CA SER A 178 -13.21 -13.73 -19.83
C SER A 178 -12.26 -13.85 -18.66
N THR A 179 -12.03 -15.09 -18.18
CA THR A 179 -11.07 -15.40 -17.14
C THR A 179 -9.72 -15.73 -17.77
N TYR A 180 -8.66 -15.13 -17.26
CA TYR A 180 -7.31 -15.28 -17.77
C TYR A 180 -6.36 -15.84 -16.71
N SER A 181 -5.39 -16.63 -17.17
CA SER A 181 -4.29 -17.09 -16.33
C SER A 181 -3.17 -16.07 -16.37
N ALA A 182 -2.73 -15.60 -15.21
CA ALA A 182 -1.66 -14.63 -15.12
C ALA A 182 -0.42 -15.21 -14.46
N PHE A 183 0.78 -14.81 -14.91
CA PHE A 183 2.06 -15.10 -14.26
C PHE A 183 2.40 -14.11 -13.17
N SER A 184 1.88 -12.90 -13.27
CA SER A 184 2.03 -11.86 -12.25
C SER A 184 0.89 -10.87 -12.34
N TRP A 185 0.58 -10.27 -11.19
CA TRP A 185 -0.41 -9.21 -11.09
C TRP A 185 0.06 -8.16 -10.08
N GLU A 186 -0.12 -6.92 -10.42
CA GLU A 186 0.17 -5.76 -9.57
C GLU A 186 -0.95 -4.74 -9.73
N LEU A 187 -1.50 -4.27 -8.61
CA LEU A 187 -2.40 -3.12 -8.57
C LEU A 187 -1.77 -2.06 -7.68
N THR A 188 -1.66 -0.85 -8.20
CA THR A 188 -1.13 0.29 -7.46
C THR A 188 -2.18 1.39 -7.37
N VAL A 189 -2.41 1.87 -6.16
CA VAL A 189 -3.15 3.10 -5.85
C VAL A 189 -2.13 4.13 -5.40
N ASP A 190 -1.94 5.19 -6.16
CA ASP A 190 -1.05 6.31 -5.83
C ASP A 190 -1.91 7.55 -5.57
N ASN A 191 -1.94 7.98 -4.32
CA ASN A 191 -2.69 9.16 -3.87
C ASN A 191 -1.91 10.46 -4.05
N ASN A 192 -0.66 10.38 -4.51
CA ASN A 192 0.20 11.51 -4.87
C ASN A 192 0.13 12.64 -3.84
N LEU A 193 0.59 12.38 -2.61
CA LEU A 193 0.52 13.32 -1.51
C LEU A 193 1.52 14.47 -1.66
N LEU A 194 1.09 15.69 -1.36
CA LEU A 194 1.98 16.86 -1.26
C LEU A 194 2.78 16.78 0.05
N ALA A 195 3.85 15.99 0.04
CA ALA A 195 4.64 15.67 1.23
C ALA A 195 5.71 16.72 1.58
N ASP A 196 5.82 17.82 0.83
CA ASP A 196 6.84 18.87 1.01
C ASP A 196 6.27 20.18 1.58
N ARG A 197 5.09 20.13 2.19
CA ARG A 197 4.43 21.30 2.72
C ARG A 197 4.93 21.64 4.14
N PHE A 198 5.92 22.51 4.21
CA PHE A 198 6.44 23.09 5.45
C PHE A 198 6.04 24.57 5.52
N VAL A 199 5.29 24.96 6.55
CA VAL A 199 4.78 26.34 6.72
C VAL A 199 5.36 26.92 8.00
N ASN A 200 6.56 27.51 7.91
CA ASN A 200 7.30 28.10 9.02
C ASN A 200 7.58 27.16 10.21
N GLU A 201 7.56 25.84 9.95
CA GLU A 201 7.78 24.80 10.95
C GLU A 201 8.85 23.81 10.50
N LEU A 202 9.41 23.08 11.45
CA LEU A 202 10.39 22.02 11.17
C LEU A 202 9.70 20.69 10.76
N THR A 203 8.41 20.55 11.05
CA THR A 203 7.57 19.42 10.71
C THR A 203 6.52 19.83 9.69
N ARG A 204 5.91 18.86 9.05
CA ARG A 204 4.78 19.10 8.13
C ARG A 204 3.54 19.45 8.95
N SER A 205 2.76 20.41 8.48
CA SER A 205 1.51 20.82 9.12
C SER A 205 0.26 20.20 8.47
N GLN A 206 0.37 19.69 7.27
CA GLN A 206 -0.67 19.00 6.51
C GLN A 206 -0.02 18.24 5.35
N ILE A 207 -0.63 17.12 4.95
CA ILE A 207 -0.19 16.31 3.81
C ILE A 207 -1.41 16.07 2.90
N PRO A 208 -1.85 17.08 2.12
CA PRO A 208 -3.02 16.92 1.26
C PRO A 208 -2.74 15.98 0.09
N ALA A 209 -3.76 15.24 -0.33
CA ALA A 209 -3.75 14.47 -1.56
C ALA A 209 -3.90 15.41 -2.77
N THR A 210 -3.27 15.05 -3.88
CA THR A 210 -3.37 15.73 -5.17
C THR A 210 -4.00 14.81 -6.22
N ASP A 211 -3.39 14.63 -7.38
CA ASP A 211 -3.90 13.74 -8.42
C ASP A 211 -3.76 12.28 -8.00
N ARG A 212 -4.83 11.52 -8.16
CA ARG A 212 -4.81 10.09 -7.90
C ARG A 212 -4.56 9.29 -9.17
N HIS A 213 -3.72 8.26 -9.05
CA HIS A 213 -3.45 7.32 -10.13
C HIS A 213 -3.69 5.89 -9.65
N VAL A 214 -4.51 5.15 -10.39
CA VAL A 214 -4.70 3.72 -10.19
C VAL A 214 -4.18 3.00 -11.43
N THR A 215 -3.24 2.08 -11.24
CA THR A 215 -2.64 1.31 -12.32
C THR A 215 -2.72 -0.17 -12.05
N VAL A 216 -2.92 -0.95 -13.10
CA VAL A 216 -2.95 -2.42 -13.06
C VAL A 216 -1.92 -2.94 -14.04
N LYS A 217 -1.03 -3.81 -13.56
CA LYS A 217 -0.10 -4.53 -14.40
C LYS A 217 -0.38 -6.01 -14.29
N MET A 218 -0.36 -6.70 -15.41
CA MET A 218 -0.57 -8.13 -15.48
C MET A 218 0.30 -8.72 -16.59
N GLN A 219 0.85 -9.91 -16.35
CA GLN A 219 1.55 -10.68 -17.37
C GLN A 219 0.79 -12.00 -17.57
N THR A 220 0.41 -12.28 -18.82
CA THR A 220 -0.29 -13.50 -19.20
C THR A 220 0.49 -14.25 -20.27
N ALA A 221 0.20 -15.55 -20.46
CA ALA A 221 0.63 -16.27 -21.66
C ALA A 221 -0.02 -15.62 -22.90
N PHE A 222 0.64 -15.66 -24.04
CA PHE A 222 0.05 -15.21 -25.30
C PHE A 222 -0.37 -16.41 -26.14
N THR A 223 -1.60 -16.81 -25.96
CA THR A 223 -2.23 -17.93 -26.70
C THR A 223 -3.38 -17.38 -27.58
N SER A 224 -4.10 -18.28 -28.23
CA SER A 224 -5.28 -17.88 -29.03
C SER A 224 -6.39 -17.22 -28.20
N VAL A 225 -6.46 -17.50 -26.91
CA VAL A 225 -7.43 -16.90 -25.99
C VAL A 225 -7.05 -15.46 -25.68
N GLU A 226 -5.78 -15.20 -25.39
CA GLU A 226 -5.26 -13.86 -25.04
C GLU A 226 -5.13 -12.95 -26.26
N THR A 227 -5.26 -13.47 -27.50
CA THR A 227 -5.34 -12.63 -28.72
C THR A 227 -6.51 -11.66 -28.64
N ALA A 228 -7.61 -12.04 -27.99
CA ALA A 228 -8.75 -11.14 -27.76
C ALA A 228 -8.35 -9.92 -26.91
N LEU A 229 -7.52 -10.11 -25.88
CA LEU A 229 -6.98 -9.02 -25.05
C LEU A 229 -6.12 -8.04 -25.85
N TYR A 230 -5.29 -8.56 -26.75
CA TYR A 230 -4.46 -7.73 -27.61
C TYR A 230 -5.33 -6.87 -28.54
N ASN A 231 -6.39 -7.42 -29.08
CA ASN A 231 -7.34 -6.71 -29.95
C ASN A 231 -8.10 -5.62 -29.17
N ILE A 232 -8.54 -5.93 -27.94
CA ILE A 232 -9.19 -4.95 -27.05
C ILE A 232 -8.23 -3.80 -26.75
N ALA A 233 -6.98 -4.10 -26.44
CA ALA A 233 -5.95 -3.10 -26.15
C ALA A 233 -5.71 -2.13 -27.33
N ALA A 234 -5.88 -2.59 -28.55
CA ALA A 234 -5.67 -1.76 -29.75
C ALA A 234 -6.85 -0.79 -30.04
N GLU A 235 -8.05 -1.09 -29.59
CA GLU A 235 -9.25 -0.41 -30.06
C GLU A 235 -10.19 0.12 -28.96
N SER A 236 -10.11 -0.35 -27.74
CA SER A 236 -11.09 0.00 -26.70
C SER A 236 -10.59 -0.25 -25.28
N PHE A 237 -11.47 0.01 -24.36
CA PHE A 237 -11.25 -0.01 -22.92
C PHE A 237 -12.13 -1.11 -22.32
N GLY A 238 -11.61 -1.86 -21.39
CA GLY A 238 -12.31 -2.92 -20.70
C GLY A 238 -12.37 -2.74 -19.20
N SER A 239 -13.29 -3.43 -18.56
CA SER A 239 -13.27 -3.59 -17.11
C SER A 239 -12.30 -4.69 -16.70
N ALA A 240 -11.77 -4.62 -15.48
CA ALA A 240 -10.99 -5.72 -14.91
C ALA A 240 -11.40 -5.99 -13.48
N THR A 241 -11.37 -7.26 -13.12
CA THR A 241 -11.62 -7.72 -11.76
C THR A 241 -10.58 -8.76 -11.38
N ALA A 242 -9.97 -8.58 -10.21
CA ALA A 242 -9.10 -9.57 -9.57
C ALA A 242 -9.79 -10.04 -8.29
N VAL A 243 -10.11 -11.32 -8.21
CA VAL A 243 -10.78 -11.93 -7.05
C VAL A 243 -9.83 -12.92 -6.41
N PHE A 244 -9.53 -12.71 -5.14
CA PHE A 244 -8.76 -13.63 -4.30
C PHE A 244 -9.73 -14.29 -3.33
N SER A 245 -9.90 -15.61 -3.46
CA SER A 245 -10.88 -16.38 -2.71
C SER A 245 -10.17 -17.36 -1.80
N ASN A 246 -10.16 -17.10 -0.48
CA ASN A 246 -9.51 -17.98 0.48
C ASN A 246 -10.48 -19.05 0.99
N ALA A 247 -10.47 -20.22 0.36
CA ALA A 247 -11.35 -21.33 0.70
C ALA A 247 -11.02 -21.95 2.08
N GLU A 248 -9.81 -21.77 2.55
CA GLU A 248 -9.36 -22.31 3.85
C GLU A 248 -9.68 -21.39 5.03
N GLU A 249 -10.13 -20.16 4.76
CA GLU A 249 -10.53 -19.21 5.78
C GLU A 249 -12.01 -18.86 5.62
N THR A 250 -12.81 -19.31 6.58
CA THR A 250 -14.25 -19.03 6.62
C THR A 250 -14.60 -18.24 7.88
N ILE A 251 -15.43 -17.23 7.73
CA ILE A 251 -16.03 -16.48 8.82
C ILE A 251 -17.54 -16.71 8.73
N ASN A 252 -18.17 -17.12 9.82
CA ASN A 252 -19.60 -17.48 9.86
C ASN A 252 -20.03 -18.44 8.72
N SER A 253 -19.18 -19.42 8.40
CA SER A 253 -19.39 -20.38 7.29
C SER A 253 -19.36 -19.77 5.89
N THR A 254 -18.95 -18.53 5.74
CA THR A 254 -18.76 -17.87 4.44
C THR A 254 -17.27 -17.73 4.15
N GLN A 255 -16.88 -18.06 2.94
CA GLN A 255 -15.50 -17.93 2.48
C GLN A 255 -15.07 -16.46 2.46
N SER A 256 -13.84 -16.20 2.89
CA SER A 256 -13.23 -14.88 2.82
C SER A 256 -12.83 -14.54 1.38
N VAL A 257 -13.27 -13.39 0.88
CA VAL A 257 -13.04 -12.96 -0.51
C VAL A 257 -12.57 -11.50 -0.54
N LEU A 258 -11.46 -11.26 -1.22
CA LEU A 258 -10.95 -9.92 -1.51
C LEU A 258 -11.04 -9.67 -3.02
N THR A 259 -11.84 -8.71 -3.44
CA THR A 259 -12.08 -8.39 -4.85
C THR A 259 -11.66 -6.97 -5.17
N PHE A 260 -10.78 -6.81 -6.15
CA PHE A 260 -10.43 -5.51 -6.74
C PHE A 260 -11.16 -5.36 -8.06
N SER A 261 -11.97 -4.32 -8.20
CA SER A 261 -12.76 -4.05 -9.41
C SER A 261 -12.43 -2.69 -9.99
N THR A 262 -11.96 -2.67 -11.22
CA THR A 262 -11.70 -1.48 -12.01
C THR A 262 -12.72 -1.42 -13.16
N PRO A 263 -13.67 -0.49 -13.14
CA PRO A 263 -14.77 -0.47 -14.11
C PRO A 263 -14.30 -0.12 -15.52
N TYR A 264 -13.15 0.52 -15.64
CA TYR A 264 -12.63 0.99 -16.91
C TYR A 264 -11.11 1.08 -16.89
N LEU A 265 -10.46 0.27 -17.71
CA LEU A 265 -9.01 0.26 -17.91
C LEU A 265 -8.65 0.75 -19.29
N MET A 266 -7.67 1.61 -19.36
CA MET A 266 -7.01 2.05 -20.59
C MET A 266 -5.60 1.49 -20.60
N TRP A 267 -5.27 0.68 -21.61
CA TRP A 267 -3.89 0.25 -21.85
C TRP A 267 -3.52 0.41 -23.33
N PRO A 268 -2.35 0.97 -23.63
CA PRO A 268 -1.82 0.93 -24.97
C PRO A 268 -1.44 -0.51 -25.31
N GLY A 269 -1.93 -1.03 -26.41
CA GLY A 269 -1.55 -2.36 -26.88
C GLY A 269 -0.04 -2.41 -27.17
N LYS A 270 0.64 -3.42 -26.62
CA LYS A 270 2.04 -3.70 -26.90
C LYS A 270 2.13 -5.09 -27.53
N SER A 271 2.72 -5.18 -28.72
CA SER A 271 2.93 -6.47 -29.36
C SER A 271 3.86 -7.35 -28.51
N PRO A 272 3.49 -8.60 -28.26
CA PRO A 272 4.37 -9.53 -27.57
C PRO A 272 5.61 -9.83 -28.43
N ASN A 273 6.75 -9.98 -27.77
CA ASN A 273 8.04 -10.23 -28.42
C ASN A 273 8.45 -11.69 -28.28
N VAL A 274 9.09 -12.23 -29.34
CA VAL A 274 9.78 -13.51 -29.27
C VAL A 274 11.23 -13.23 -28.91
N THR A 275 11.67 -13.62 -27.73
CA THR A 275 13.01 -13.33 -27.22
C THR A 275 14.04 -14.33 -27.72
N LYS A 276 13.71 -15.61 -27.68
CA LYS A 276 14.57 -16.68 -28.22
C LYS A 276 13.77 -17.98 -28.49
N LYS A 277 14.40 -18.92 -29.21
CA LYS A 277 13.81 -20.23 -29.44
C LYS A 277 13.61 -20.98 -28.11
N GLY A 278 12.38 -21.39 -27.85
CA GLY A 278 12.02 -22.18 -26.67
C GLY A 278 11.48 -21.34 -25.48
N ASP A 279 11.46 -20.01 -25.56
CA ASP A 279 10.80 -19.19 -24.59
C ASP A 279 9.28 -19.12 -24.86
N GLU A 280 8.51 -19.06 -23.79
CA GLU A 280 7.09 -18.76 -23.87
C GLU A 280 6.88 -17.28 -24.24
N ILE A 281 5.89 -17.02 -25.07
CA ILE A 281 5.53 -15.66 -25.46
C ILE A 281 4.53 -15.14 -24.43
N HIS A 282 4.83 -13.98 -23.86
CA HIS A 282 4.01 -13.33 -22.85
C HIS A 282 3.38 -12.05 -23.40
N LEU A 283 2.16 -11.78 -22.96
CA LEU A 283 1.49 -10.50 -23.13
C LEU A 283 1.61 -9.70 -21.82
N GLU A 284 2.18 -8.52 -21.90
CA GLU A 284 2.26 -7.57 -20.81
C GLU A 284 1.12 -6.54 -20.94
N ILE A 285 0.34 -6.40 -19.89
CA ILE A 285 -0.71 -5.39 -19.75
C ILE A 285 -0.21 -4.38 -18.70
N ASP A 286 -0.08 -3.13 -19.10
CA ASP A 286 0.23 -1.99 -18.22
C ASP A 286 -0.86 -0.95 -18.43
N ALA A 287 -1.85 -0.97 -17.55
CA ALA A 287 -3.11 -0.27 -17.72
C ALA A 287 -3.30 0.80 -16.64
N LYS A 288 -3.91 1.90 -17.04
CA LYS A 288 -4.40 2.94 -16.14
C LYS A 288 -5.90 2.80 -15.96
N ALA A 289 -6.35 2.76 -14.70
CA ALA A 289 -7.78 2.79 -14.40
C ALA A 289 -8.33 4.21 -14.56
N MET A 290 -9.53 4.31 -15.09
CA MET A 290 -10.19 5.56 -15.39
C MET A 290 -11.59 5.58 -14.79
N LYS A 291 -12.04 6.76 -14.39
CA LYS A 291 -13.42 7.00 -14.00
C LYS A 291 -14.35 6.87 -15.20
N THR A 292 -15.50 6.23 -15.03
CA THR A 292 -16.54 6.15 -16.06
C THR A 292 -17.93 6.47 -15.47
N GLY A 293 -18.56 7.51 -15.96
CA GLY A 293 -19.83 7.99 -15.41
C GLY A 293 -19.72 8.33 -13.92
N SER A 294 -20.50 7.68 -13.08
CA SER A 294 -20.45 7.80 -11.61
C SER A 294 -19.48 6.81 -10.94
N SER A 295 -18.97 5.83 -11.69
CA SER A 295 -18.04 4.82 -11.16
C SER A 295 -16.62 5.38 -11.10
N LEU A 296 -16.01 5.31 -9.93
CA LEU A 296 -14.62 5.73 -9.73
C LEU A 296 -13.66 4.66 -10.27
N GLU A 297 -12.37 4.98 -10.31
CA GLU A 297 -11.32 4.16 -10.94
C GLU A 297 -11.18 2.77 -10.33
N LEU A 298 -11.49 2.63 -9.04
CA LEU A 298 -11.35 1.38 -8.29
C LEU A 298 -12.43 1.29 -7.22
N SER A 299 -12.95 0.09 -7.02
CA SER A 299 -13.63 -0.33 -5.81
C SER A 299 -13.02 -1.64 -5.30
N VAL A 300 -12.98 -1.81 -3.99
CA VAL A 300 -12.46 -3.04 -3.37
C VAL A 300 -13.54 -3.61 -2.46
N THR A 301 -13.87 -4.86 -2.66
CA THR A 301 -14.77 -5.60 -1.77
C THR A 301 -13.95 -6.52 -0.89
N ASN A 302 -14.07 -6.39 0.41
CA ASN A 302 -13.50 -7.28 1.40
C ASN A 302 -14.65 -7.99 2.10
N ALA A 303 -15.05 -9.14 1.54
CA ALA A 303 -16.22 -9.87 2.00
C ALA A 303 -15.81 -10.98 2.96
N HIS A 304 -16.32 -10.87 4.17
CA HIS A 304 -16.34 -11.93 5.17
C HIS A 304 -17.77 -12.05 5.67
N GLY A 305 -18.26 -13.28 5.77
CA GLY A 305 -19.64 -13.59 6.09
C GLY A 305 -20.12 -13.04 7.43
#